data_02afe4a46f5df109aef7584479a9c9ad
#
_entry.id   02afe4a46f5df109aef7584479a9c9ad
#
_cell.length_a   1.000
_cell.length_b   1.000
_cell.length_c   1.000
_cell.angle_alpha   90.00
_cell.angle_beta   90.00
_cell.angle_gamma   90.00
#
_symmetry.space_group_name_H-M   'P 1'
#
loop_
_entity.id
_entity.type
_entity.pdbx_description
1 polymer ?
#
loop_
_entity_poly.entity_id
_entity_poly.type
_entity_poly.pdbx_seq_one_letter_code
_entity_poly.pdbx_strand_id
1 'polypeptide(L)'
;MRRITWCVAALVAIAFGIQVGNARVYGKAFEKATHGKVALKSCDVIGFGPDGVLLVGDGAAASIYAIQTGEGKSTKQLTGTITGINAKLAAAIGAKPDGIEILDMAAHPTSGTVYFAARKQDDKIPLILTVNAAGEVGLFNTDSVEYARVQLPSKPESKITKVSDVAWVDDKLIASAGAAETFASKIFIVKTPLTHDASGELHSAETYHVAHGKWETKAPMSTIMPFQEDGKTYVAGAFACTPVVKYPVEALKADANVKGTSVIELGSGNRPLDMFTYSKGGKEFVLANTFRFHHARAPVGPSPYWTVKFERGLLDEEQNVNEKAVWRTKKGTPNSDKITVVEAYHGVTQMDRLGETNVVALRENADKTLDLAVLELP
;
A
#
# COMPACT_ATOMS: atom_id res chain seq x y z
N MET A 1 -12.22 -24.81 76.58
CA MET A 1 -12.57 -23.79 75.62
C MET A 1 -11.53 -23.80 74.50
N ARG A 2 -11.84 -24.43 73.34
CA ARG A 2 -10.93 -24.53 72.16
C ARG A 2 -11.28 -23.38 71.21
N ARG A 3 -10.31 -22.49 70.96
CA ARG A 3 -10.44 -21.43 69.96
C ARG A 3 -10.07 -22.01 68.61
N ILE A 4 -11.00 -22.00 67.67
CA ILE A 4 -10.78 -22.38 66.25
C ILE A 4 -10.37 -21.11 65.49
N THR A 5 -9.16 -21.11 65.00
CA THR A 5 -8.62 -20.04 64.15
C THR A 5 -8.92 -20.38 62.69
N TRP A 6 -9.71 -19.57 61.99
CA TRP A 6 -9.97 -19.69 60.57
C TRP A 6 -8.88 -18.95 59.80
N CYS A 7 -8.09 -19.69 59.01
CA CYS A 7 -7.22 -19.11 57.99
C CYS A 7 -8.05 -18.89 56.72
N VAL A 8 -8.23 -17.63 56.35
CA VAL A 8 -8.78 -17.24 55.05
C VAL A 8 -7.62 -17.20 54.05
N ALA A 9 -7.60 -18.16 53.14
CA ALA A 9 -6.68 -18.14 51.97
C ALA A 9 -7.32 -17.28 50.88
N ALA A 10 -6.73 -16.12 50.61
CA ALA A 10 -7.10 -15.28 49.51
C ALA A 10 -6.49 -15.88 48.20
N LEU A 11 -7.33 -16.44 47.34
CA LEU A 11 -6.98 -16.82 45.97
C LEU A 11 -6.90 -15.54 45.12
N VAL A 12 -5.70 -15.11 44.76
CA VAL A 12 -5.46 -14.10 43.72
C VAL A 12 -5.55 -14.79 42.38
N ALA A 13 -6.67 -14.62 41.70
CA ALA A 13 -6.82 -15.02 40.30
C ALA A 13 -6.10 -14.00 39.42
N ILE A 14 -4.91 -14.36 38.91
CA ILE A 14 -4.23 -13.60 37.86
C ILE A 14 -4.95 -13.94 36.56
N ALA A 15 -5.82 -13.05 36.12
CA ALA A 15 -6.41 -13.12 34.78
C ALA A 15 -5.31 -12.77 33.75
N PHE A 16 -4.68 -13.77 33.13
CA PHE A 16 -3.94 -13.59 31.92
C PHE A 16 -4.95 -13.25 30.81
N GLY A 17 -5.08 -11.98 30.50
CA GLY A 17 -5.78 -11.54 29.29
C GLY A 17 -4.97 -12.01 28.07
N ILE A 18 -5.38 -13.12 27.48
CA ILE A 18 -4.95 -13.50 26.14
C ILE A 18 -5.60 -12.47 25.21
N GLN A 19 -4.83 -11.47 24.77
CA GLN A 19 -5.21 -10.68 23.61
C GLN A 19 -5.16 -11.64 22.41
N VAL A 20 -6.31 -12.20 22.07
CA VAL A 20 -6.52 -12.84 20.79
C VAL A 20 -6.46 -11.72 19.76
N GLY A 21 -5.29 -11.56 19.12
CA GLY A 21 -5.20 -10.75 17.93
C GLY A 21 -6.27 -11.25 16.97
N ASN A 22 -7.17 -10.39 16.54
CA ASN A 22 -8.19 -10.71 15.54
C ASN A 22 -7.48 -11.15 14.27
N ALA A 23 -7.19 -12.44 14.14
CA ALA A 23 -6.83 -13.04 12.87
C ALA A 23 -8.04 -12.82 11.96
N ARG A 24 -7.92 -11.91 11.00
CA ARG A 24 -8.95 -11.71 9.98
C ARG A 24 -9.09 -13.04 9.25
N VAL A 25 -10.24 -13.66 9.39
CA VAL A 25 -10.60 -14.83 8.58
C VAL A 25 -11.00 -14.26 7.22
N TYR A 26 -10.07 -14.19 6.29
CA TYR A 26 -10.39 -13.90 4.91
C TYR A 26 -11.13 -15.11 4.32
N GLY A 27 -12.21 -14.85 3.61
CA GLY A 27 -12.89 -15.85 2.82
C GLY A 27 -12.00 -16.36 1.67
N LYS A 28 -12.44 -17.40 0.99
CA LYS A 28 -11.79 -17.92 -0.22
C LYS A 28 -11.57 -16.81 -1.23
N ALA A 29 -10.37 -16.68 -1.77
CA ALA A 29 -10.03 -15.58 -2.70
C ALA A 29 -10.81 -15.69 -4.02
N PHE A 30 -11.03 -16.90 -4.52
CA PHE A 30 -11.72 -17.15 -5.78
C PHE A 30 -13.01 -17.96 -5.60
N GLU A 31 -14.09 -17.52 -6.25
CA GLU A 31 -15.25 -18.36 -6.51
C GLU A 31 -15.05 -19.15 -7.80
N LYS A 32 -14.54 -18.45 -8.85
CA LYS A 32 -14.27 -19.05 -10.14
C LYS A 32 -12.99 -18.43 -10.73
N ALA A 33 -11.92 -19.19 -10.67
CA ALA A 33 -10.65 -18.90 -11.34
C ALA A 33 -10.55 -19.59 -12.69
N THR A 34 -9.59 -19.19 -13.50
CA THR A 34 -9.17 -19.88 -14.71
C THR A 34 -7.69 -20.27 -14.58
N HIS A 35 -7.25 -21.26 -15.33
CA HIS A 35 -5.86 -21.68 -15.39
C HIS A 35 -5.29 -21.35 -16.76
N GLY A 36 -4.10 -20.78 -16.82
CA GLY A 36 -3.45 -20.45 -18.07
C GLY A 36 -2.43 -19.34 -17.96
N LYS A 37 -2.16 -18.70 -19.09
CA LYS A 37 -1.20 -17.59 -19.20
C LYS A 37 -1.88 -16.25 -18.86
N VAL A 38 -1.24 -15.50 -17.96
CA VAL A 38 -1.57 -14.10 -17.74
C VAL A 38 -0.71 -13.24 -18.66
N ALA A 39 -1.34 -12.61 -19.65
CA ALA A 39 -0.69 -11.72 -20.61
C ALA A 39 -0.89 -10.26 -20.20
N LEU A 40 -0.02 -9.73 -19.35
CA LEU A 40 -0.04 -8.35 -18.90
C LEU A 40 0.29 -7.39 -20.06
N LYS A 41 -0.44 -6.27 -20.14
CA LYS A 41 -0.11 -5.13 -21.01
C LYS A 41 0.68 -4.06 -20.24
N SER A 42 0.45 -3.95 -18.95
CA SER A 42 1.28 -3.19 -18.01
C SER A 42 1.30 -3.91 -16.67
N CYS A 43 2.24 -3.55 -15.80
CA CYS A 43 2.31 -4.00 -14.41
C CYS A 43 2.56 -2.73 -13.58
N ASP A 44 1.47 -1.99 -13.31
CA ASP A 44 1.60 -0.64 -12.75
C ASP A 44 1.82 -0.65 -11.25
N VAL A 45 1.20 -1.63 -10.56
CA VAL A 45 1.20 -1.79 -9.11
C VAL A 45 0.95 -3.25 -8.77
N ILE A 46 1.47 -3.70 -7.63
CA ILE A 46 1.21 -5.03 -7.07
C ILE A 46 0.86 -4.94 -5.59
N GLY A 47 0.13 -5.93 -5.10
CA GLY A 47 -0.19 -6.09 -3.68
C GLY A 47 -0.58 -7.53 -3.40
N PHE A 48 -0.88 -7.84 -2.15
CA PHE A 48 -1.32 -9.17 -1.78
C PHE A 48 -2.71 -9.17 -1.17
N GLY A 49 -3.51 -10.12 -1.61
CA GLY A 49 -4.76 -10.53 -0.99
C GLY A 49 -4.58 -11.69 0.00
N PRO A 50 -5.68 -12.29 0.45
CA PRO A 50 -5.65 -13.46 1.33
C PRO A 50 -4.94 -14.63 0.66
N ASP A 51 -4.40 -15.54 1.50
CA ASP A 51 -3.73 -16.77 1.07
C ASP A 51 -2.57 -16.56 0.07
N GLY A 52 -1.95 -15.37 0.06
CA GLY A 52 -0.85 -15.05 -0.82
C GLY A 52 -1.25 -14.87 -2.29
N VAL A 53 -2.49 -14.51 -2.56
CA VAL A 53 -2.92 -14.14 -3.91
C VAL A 53 -2.29 -12.81 -4.30
N LEU A 54 -1.48 -12.83 -5.37
CA LEU A 54 -0.85 -11.64 -5.92
C LEU A 54 -1.87 -10.83 -6.72
N LEU A 55 -2.05 -9.58 -6.37
CA LEU A 55 -2.87 -8.61 -7.10
C LEU A 55 -1.97 -7.81 -8.03
N VAL A 56 -2.31 -7.72 -9.30
CA VAL A 56 -1.54 -6.97 -10.31
C VAL A 56 -2.45 -5.97 -11.00
N GLY A 57 -2.16 -4.69 -10.89
CA GLY A 57 -2.85 -3.63 -11.61
C GLY A 57 -2.28 -3.47 -13.03
N ASP A 58 -3.10 -3.71 -14.03
CA ASP A 58 -2.81 -3.52 -15.45
C ASP A 58 -3.66 -2.37 -16.03
N GLY A 59 -3.18 -1.14 -15.91
CA GLY A 59 -3.91 0.04 -16.39
C GLY A 59 -4.04 0.07 -17.90
N ALA A 60 -3.06 -0.47 -18.64
CA ALA A 60 -3.11 -0.54 -20.10
C ALA A 60 -4.22 -1.50 -20.60
N ALA A 61 -4.55 -2.52 -19.80
CA ALA A 61 -5.68 -3.42 -20.05
C ALA A 61 -6.97 -3.00 -19.33
N ALA A 62 -6.94 -1.94 -18.51
CA ALA A 62 -8.01 -1.57 -17.59
C ALA A 62 -8.52 -2.78 -16.79
N SER A 63 -7.59 -3.49 -16.15
CA SER A 63 -7.88 -4.74 -15.45
C SER A 63 -7.03 -4.90 -14.19
N ILE A 64 -7.51 -5.74 -13.26
CA ILE A 64 -6.71 -6.27 -12.17
C ILE A 64 -6.65 -7.78 -12.36
N TYR A 65 -5.46 -8.34 -12.23
CA TYR A 65 -5.25 -9.78 -12.16
C TYR A 65 -5.01 -10.18 -10.71
N ALA A 66 -5.76 -11.15 -10.22
CA ALA A 66 -5.51 -11.85 -8.97
C ALA A 66 -4.93 -13.22 -9.30
N ILE A 67 -3.69 -13.48 -8.90
CA ILE A 67 -2.91 -14.65 -9.34
C ILE A 67 -2.51 -15.47 -8.12
N GLN A 68 -2.80 -16.77 -8.15
CA GLN A 68 -2.31 -17.70 -7.12
C GLN A 68 -0.80 -17.88 -7.30
N THR A 69 -0.01 -17.50 -6.28
CA THR A 69 1.44 -17.63 -6.34
C THR A 69 1.92 -19.06 -6.15
N GLY A 70 1.13 -19.88 -5.45
CA GLY A 70 1.53 -21.25 -5.08
C GLY A 70 2.58 -21.30 -3.97
N GLU A 71 2.95 -20.16 -3.39
CA GLU A 71 3.90 -20.12 -2.29
C GLU A 71 3.26 -20.54 -0.96
N GLY A 72 3.97 -21.41 -0.22
CA GLY A 72 3.60 -21.82 1.12
C GLY A 72 4.14 -20.88 2.20
N LYS A 73 3.76 -21.17 3.45
CA LYS A 73 4.36 -20.49 4.62
C LYS A 73 5.86 -20.77 4.70
N SER A 74 6.63 -19.72 4.98
CA SER A 74 8.04 -19.82 5.34
C SER A 74 8.28 -19.21 6.73
N THR A 75 9.14 -19.84 7.50
CA THR A 75 9.67 -19.27 8.75
C THR A 75 10.91 -18.40 8.51
N LYS A 76 11.46 -18.45 7.29
CA LYS A 76 12.60 -17.63 6.89
C LYS A 76 12.10 -16.38 6.19
N GLN A 77 12.62 -15.25 6.57
CA GLN A 77 12.39 -13.97 5.91
C GLN A 77 13.73 -13.39 5.44
N LEU A 78 13.68 -12.51 4.46
CA LEU A 78 14.84 -11.74 4.05
C LEU A 78 15.37 -10.97 5.26
N THR A 79 16.69 -10.87 5.37
CA THR A 79 17.38 -10.12 6.43
C THR A 79 18.49 -9.26 5.84
N GLY A 80 18.80 -8.15 6.52
CA GLY A 80 19.89 -7.27 6.09
C GLY A 80 19.59 -6.46 4.85
N THR A 81 20.61 -6.20 4.05
CA THR A 81 20.53 -5.36 2.85
C THR A 81 21.15 -6.06 1.65
N ILE A 82 20.44 -6.09 0.55
CA ILE A 82 20.97 -6.51 -0.76
C ILE A 82 21.31 -5.25 -1.54
N THR A 83 22.60 -4.98 -1.69
CA THR A 83 23.10 -3.81 -2.42
C THR A 83 22.97 -3.99 -3.93
N GLY A 84 22.66 -2.90 -4.64
CA GLY A 84 22.56 -2.87 -6.10
C GLY A 84 21.46 -3.78 -6.64
N ILE A 85 20.31 -3.85 -5.97
CA ILE A 85 19.23 -4.77 -6.34
C ILE A 85 18.73 -4.54 -7.77
N ASN A 86 18.69 -3.30 -8.26
CA ASN A 86 18.30 -2.99 -9.63
C ASN A 86 19.19 -3.71 -10.66
N ALA A 87 20.51 -3.75 -10.44
CA ALA A 87 21.42 -4.47 -11.31
C ALA A 87 21.22 -5.99 -11.26
N LYS A 88 20.93 -6.55 -10.06
CA LYS A 88 20.67 -7.98 -9.89
C LYS A 88 19.35 -8.40 -10.56
N LEU A 89 18.30 -7.61 -10.41
CA LEU A 89 17.01 -7.82 -11.08
C LEU A 89 17.15 -7.73 -12.60
N ALA A 90 17.89 -6.74 -13.10
CA ALA A 90 18.19 -6.61 -14.54
C ALA A 90 18.96 -7.82 -15.08
N ALA A 91 19.98 -8.28 -14.36
CA ALA A 91 20.78 -9.44 -14.76
C ALA A 91 19.95 -10.72 -14.86
N ALA A 92 18.95 -10.92 -13.99
CA ALA A 92 18.06 -12.09 -14.03
C ALA A 92 17.25 -12.21 -15.32
N ILE A 93 17.07 -11.10 -16.05
CA ILE A 93 16.39 -11.08 -17.37
C ILE A 93 17.34 -10.78 -18.54
N GLY A 94 18.64 -10.86 -18.31
CA GLY A 94 19.65 -10.59 -19.32
C GLY A 94 19.72 -9.13 -19.78
N ALA A 95 19.24 -8.18 -18.96
CA ALA A 95 19.28 -6.75 -19.23
C ALA A 95 20.50 -6.08 -18.57
N LYS A 96 20.86 -4.88 -19.03
CA LYS A 96 21.85 -4.02 -18.38
C LYS A 96 21.31 -3.48 -17.05
N PRO A 97 22.15 -3.01 -16.12
CA PRO A 97 21.72 -2.49 -14.82
C PRO A 97 20.65 -1.39 -14.87
N ASP A 98 20.64 -0.59 -15.90
CA ASP A 98 19.66 0.45 -16.21
C ASP A 98 18.53 -0.02 -17.14
N GLY A 99 18.53 -1.30 -17.53
CA GLY A 99 17.59 -1.90 -18.49
C GLY A 99 16.22 -2.24 -17.92
N ILE A 100 15.99 -2.01 -16.62
CA ILE A 100 14.68 -2.18 -15.98
C ILE A 100 14.26 -0.92 -15.22
N GLU A 101 12.96 -0.74 -15.12
CA GLU A 101 12.32 0.23 -14.25
C GLU A 101 11.46 -0.53 -13.24
N ILE A 102 11.75 -0.36 -11.95
CA ILE A 102 10.92 -0.89 -10.87
C ILE A 102 9.78 0.10 -10.66
N LEU A 103 8.56 -0.38 -10.72
CA LEU A 103 7.35 0.43 -10.65
C LEU A 103 6.69 0.34 -9.28
N ASP A 104 6.78 -0.85 -8.65
CA ASP A 104 6.19 -1.12 -7.35
C ASP A 104 6.81 -2.37 -6.71
N MET A 105 6.54 -2.58 -5.41
CA MET A 105 7.08 -3.69 -4.64
C MET A 105 6.08 -4.12 -3.56
N ALA A 106 5.91 -5.43 -3.37
CA ALA A 106 5.11 -6.01 -2.30
C ALA A 106 5.78 -7.25 -1.71
N ALA A 107 5.63 -7.46 -0.40
CA ALA A 107 6.12 -8.66 0.29
C ALA A 107 5.00 -9.69 0.44
N HIS A 108 5.27 -10.92 0.04
CA HIS A 108 4.32 -12.01 0.22
C HIS A 108 4.05 -12.25 1.72
N PRO A 109 2.78 -12.22 2.18
CA PRO A 109 2.46 -12.11 3.61
C PRO A 109 2.90 -13.32 4.45
N THR A 110 3.06 -14.49 3.83
CA THR A 110 3.38 -15.72 4.56
C THR A 110 4.73 -16.34 4.20
N SER A 111 5.24 -16.13 2.98
CA SER A 111 6.57 -16.62 2.58
C SER A 111 7.68 -15.59 2.84
N GLY A 112 7.34 -14.30 2.86
CA GLY A 112 8.30 -13.21 2.93
C GLY A 112 9.10 -12.99 1.64
N THR A 113 8.75 -13.67 0.53
CA THR A 113 9.29 -13.39 -0.80
C THR A 113 8.86 -11.97 -1.22
N VAL A 114 9.81 -11.17 -1.69
CA VAL A 114 9.54 -9.81 -2.19
C VAL A 114 9.30 -9.87 -3.69
N TYR A 115 8.15 -9.34 -4.11
CA TYR A 115 7.74 -9.22 -5.51
C TYR A 115 7.96 -7.80 -6.00
N PHE A 116 8.33 -7.66 -7.26
CA PHE A 116 8.55 -6.38 -7.92
C PHE A 116 7.73 -6.31 -9.20
N ALA A 117 6.86 -5.31 -9.30
CA ALA A 117 6.34 -4.87 -10.58
C ALA A 117 7.45 -4.12 -11.31
N ALA A 118 7.82 -4.59 -12.48
CA ALA A 118 8.90 -4.00 -13.25
C ALA A 118 8.54 -3.90 -14.73
N ARG A 119 9.27 -3.06 -15.43
CA ARG A 119 9.17 -2.88 -16.87
C ARG A 119 10.55 -2.88 -17.49
N LYS A 120 10.75 -3.68 -18.52
CA LYS A 120 11.96 -3.63 -19.30
C LYS A 120 12.01 -2.31 -20.08
N GLN A 121 13.15 -1.64 -20.09
CA GLN A 121 13.24 -0.27 -20.64
C GLN A 121 13.16 -0.23 -22.17
N ASP A 122 13.75 -1.22 -22.84
CA ASP A 122 13.90 -1.22 -24.31
C ASP A 122 12.55 -1.40 -25.03
N ASP A 123 11.78 -2.41 -24.64
CA ASP A 123 10.54 -2.84 -25.33
C ASP A 123 9.28 -2.63 -24.49
N LYS A 124 9.43 -2.06 -23.29
CA LYS A 124 8.36 -1.77 -22.32
C LYS A 124 7.58 -3.01 -21.86
N ILE A 125 8.16 -4.20 -21.98
CA ILE A 125 7.54 -5.44 -21.53
C ILE A 125 7.36 -5.41 -19.99
N PRO A 126 6.13 -5.62 -19.49
CA PRO A 126 5.87 -5.74 -18.06
C PRO A 126 6.39 -7.08 -17.53
N LEU A 127 6.97 -7.06 -16.34
CA LEU A 127 7.60 -8.21 -15.69
C LEU A 127 7.23 -8.22 -14.20
N ILE A 128 7.18 -9.41 -13.62
CA ILE A 128 7.12 -9.60 -12.17
C ILE A 128 8.38 -10.35 -11.77
N LEU A 129 9.22 -9.69 -10.98
CA LEU A 129 10.47 -10.25 -10.48
C LEU A 129 10.33 -10.57 -8.99
N THR A 130 11.15 -11.47 -8.46
CA THR A 130 11.08 -11.88 -7.06
C THR A 130 12.46 -11.90 -6.41
N VAL A 131 12.47 -11.70 -5.10
CA VAL A 131 13.64 -11.96 -4.23
C VAL A 131 13.14 -12.81 -3.07
N ASN A 132 13.67 -14.01 -2.93
CA ASN A 132 13.29 -14.93 -1.85
C ASN A 132 14.03 -14.61 -0.54
N ALA A 133 13.73 -15.36 0.53
CA ALA A 133 14.35 -15.20 1.84
C ALA A 133 15.87 -15.46 1.87
N ALA A 134 16.43 -16.15 0.86
CA ALA A 134 17.86 -16.34 0.69
C ALA A 134 18.54 -15.19 -0.08
N GLY A 135 17.78 -14.22 -0.57
CA GLY A 135 18.27 -13.13 -1.41
C GLY A 135 18.46 -13.50 -2.87
N GLU A 136 17.93 -14.64 -3.30
CA GLU A 136 18.00 -15.10 -4.68
C GLU A 136 16.94 -14.41 -5.53
N VAL A 137 17.35 -13.90 -6.67
CA VAL A 137 16.49 -13.20 -7.64
C VAL A 137 15.88 -14.20 -8.61
N GLY A 138 14.58 -14.06 -8.89
CA GLY A 138 13.85 -14.88 -9.85
C GLY A 138 12.91 -14.05 -10.73
N LEU A 139 12.44 -14.68 -11.81
CA LEU A 139 11.33 -14.20 -12.62
C LEU A 139 10.08 -14.99 -12.25
N PHE A 140 9.01 -14.32 -11.86
CA PHE A 140 7.73 -14.98 -11.61
C PHE A 140 7.09 -15.38 -12.94
N ASN A 141 6.91 -16.69 -13.13
CA ASN A 141 6.35 -17.23 -14.36
C ASN A 141 4.82 -17.12 -14.36
N THR A 142 4.28 -16.39 -15.32
CA THR A 142 2.83 -16.20 -15.51
C THR A 142 2.24 -17.04 -16.63
N ASP A 143 2.99 -18.00 -17.22
CA ASP A 143 2.52 -18.77 -18.37
C ASP A 143 1.51 -19.87 -18.00
N SER A 144 1.55 -20.34 -16.73
CA SER A 144 0.69 -21.44 -16.26
C SER A 144 0.34 -21.25 -14.79
N VAL A 145 -0.62 -20.36 -14.53
CA VAL A 145 -1.07 -19.97 -13.17
C VAL A 145 -2.59 -20.07 -13.06
N GLU A 146 -3.08 -20.27 -11.85
CA GLU A 146 -4.48 -20.07 -11.52
C GLU A 146 -4.73 -18.59 -11.22
N TYR A 147 -5.70 -17.96 -11.89
CA TYR A 147 -5.97 -16.55 -11.73
C TYR A 147 -7.42 -16.16 -12.00
N ALA A 148 -7.82 -15.00 -11.51
CA ALA A 148 -9.00 -14.29 -11.95
C ALA A 148 -8.60 -12.92 -12.52
N ARG A 149 -9.19 -12.55 -13.66
CA ARG A 149 -9.10 -11.20 -14.19
C ARG A 149 -10.37 -10.44 -13.83
N VAL A 150 -10.22 -9.24 -13.29
CA VAL A 150 -11.32 -8.33 -13.03
C VAL A 150 -11.21 -7.14 -13.97
N GLN A 151 -12.27 -6.83 -14.68
CA GLN A 151 -12.33 -5.68 -15.57
C GLN A 151 -12.64 -4.40 -14.80
N LEU A 152 -11.91 -3.34 -15.08
CA LEU A 152 -12.18 -2.00 -14.57
C LEU A 152 -13.00 -1.25 -15.62
N PRO A 153 -14.26 -0.87 -15.34
CA PRO A 153 -15.08 -0.11 -16.28
C PRO A 153 -14.34 1.14 -16.76
N SER A 154 -14.14 1.24 -18.04
CA SER A 154 -13.42 2.34 -18.69
C SER A 154 -14.18 2.78 -19.93
N LYS A 155 -14.58 4.05 -19.98
CA LYS A 155 -15.25 4.65 -21.13
C LYS A 155 -14.20 5.37 -22.00
N PRO A 156 -14.45 5.56 -23.32
CA PRO A 156 -13.52 6.29 -24.18
C PRO A 156 -13.17 7.68 -23.64
N GLU A 157 -14.15 8.39 -23.08
CA GLU A 157 -14.01 9.73 -22.50
C GLU A 157 -13.34 9.75 -21.12
N SER A 158 -13.30 8.59 -20.43
CA SER A 158 -12.70 8.43 -19.10
C SER A 158 -11.76 7.23 -19.04
N LYS A 159 -10.91 7.13 -20.08
CA LYS A 159 -9.98 6.02 -20.22
C LYS A 159 -9.04 5.92 -19.01
N ILE A 160 -8.96 4.73 -18.42
CA ILE A 160 -7.96 4.40 -17.40
C ILE A 160 -6.56 4.57 -17.99
N THR A 161 -5.71 5.29 -17.30
CA THR A 161 -4.32 5.54 -17.74
C THR A 161 -3.31 4.74 -16.93
N LYS A 162 -3.63 4.45 -15.66
CA LYS A 162 -2.80 3.71 -14.73
C LYS A 162 -3.66 3.19 -13.59
N VAL A 163 -3.41 1.98 -13.12
CA VAL A 163 -3.83 1.54 -11.77
C VAL A 163 -2.78 2.05 -10.80
N SER A 164 -3.19 2.84 -9.81
CA SER A 164 -2.25 3.50 -8.89
C SER A 164 -2.01 2.70 -7.63
N ASP A 165 -3.01 1.94 -7.16
CA ASP A 165 -2.85 1.06 -6.00
C ASP A 165 -3.96 0.01 -5.94
N VAL A 166 -3.71 -1.09 -5.22
CA VAL A 166 -4.65 -2.20 -5.01
C VAL A 166 -4.58 -2.67 -3.55
N ALA A 167 -5.74 -2.94 -2.96
CA ALA A 167 -5.82 -3.42 -1.58
C ALA A 167 -6.96 -4.41 -1.40
N TRP A 168 -6.76 -5.40 -0.54
CA TRP A 168 -7.81 -6.32 -0.11
C TRP A 168 -8.26 -5.96 1.30
N VAL A 169 -9.55 -5.79 1.49
CA VAL A 169 -10.13 -5.50 2.80
C VAL A 169 -11.46 -6.22 2.96
N ASP A 170 -11.60 -6.96 4.06
CA ASP A 170 -12.80 -7.75 4.37
C ASP A 170 -13.19 -8.65 3.18
N ASP A 171 -14.38 -8.44 2.62
CA ASP A 171 -14.95 -9.15 1.46
C ASP A 171 -14.81 -8.35 0.14
N LYS A 172 -13.82 -7.47 0.03
CA LYS A 172 -13.66 -6.58 -1.14
C LYS A 172 -12.21 -6.47 -1.60
N LEU A 173 -12.03 -6.42 -2.90
CA LEU A 173 -10.85 -5.90 -3.55
C LEU A 173 -11.13 -4.44 -3.92
N ILE A 174 -10.27 -3.53 -3.47
CA ILE A 174 -10.36 -2.10 -3.78
C ILE A 174 -9.15 -1.71 -4.61
N ALA A 175 -9.38 -0.93 -5.65
CA ALA A 175 -8.30 -0.37 -6.45
C ALA A 175 -8.50 1.13 -6.65
N SER A 176 -7.40 1.87 -6.70
CA SER A 176 -7.39 3.24 -7.21
C SER A 176 -6.78 3.28 -8.60
N ALA A 177 -7.28 4.17 -9.44
CA ALA A 177 -6.74 4.37 -10.79
C ALA A 177 -6.83 5.83 -11.22
N GLY A 178 -5.92 6.21 -12.12
CA GLY A 178 -5.97 7.47 -12.82
C GLY A 178 -6.77 7.37 -14.12
N ALA A 179 -7.55 8.41 -14.43
CA ALA A 179 -8.27 8.53 -15.69
C ALA A 179 -7.96 9.87 -16.38
N ALA A 180 -8.11 9.90 -17.70
CA ALA A 180 -7.85 11.08 -18.52
C ALA A 180 -9.09 11.97 -18.63
N GLU A 181 -9.65 12.39 -17.48
CA GLU A 181 -10.84 13.24 -17.44
C GLU A 181 -10.83 14.21 -16.25
N THR A 182 -11.94 14.97 -16.08
CA THR A 182 -12.06 15.95 -14.99
C THR A 182 -11.98 15.28 -13.62
N PHE A 183 -12.69 14.16 -13.42
CA PHE A 183 -12.54 13.34 -12.21
C PHE A 183 -11.42 12.32 -12.42
N ALA A 184 -10.19 12.79 -12.32
CA ALA A 184 -9.00 12.02 -12.66
C ALA A 184 -8.74 10.83 -11.73
N SER A 185 -9.21 10.87 -10.49
CA SER A 185 -9.05 9.75 -9.54
C SER A 185 -10.31 8.90 -9.49
N LYS A 186 -10.11 7.61 -9.70
CA LYS A 186 -11.15 6.58 -9.66
C LYS A 186 -10.89 5.62 -8.52
N ILE A 187 -11.95 5.15 -7.89
CA ILE A 187 -11.93 4.03 -6.94
C ILE A 187 -12.81 2.94 -7.52
N PHE A 188 -12.31 1.73 -7.53
CA PHE A 188 -13.04 0.54 -7.95
C PHE A 188 -13.25 -0.38 -6.76
N ILE A 189 -14.45 -0.91 -6.61
CA ILE A 189 -14.78 -1.92 -5.63
C ILE A 189 -15.21 -3.19 -6.35
N VAL A 190 -14.60 -4.29 -5.99
CA VAL A 190 -14.91 -5.63 -6.49
C VAL A 190 -15.27 -6.52 -5.31
N LYS A 191 -16.45 -7.13 -5.37
CA LYS A 191 -16.88 -8.09 -4.36
C LYS A 191 -16.06 -9.37 -4.46
N THR A 192 -15.79 -9.97 -3.33
CA THR A 192 -15.09 -11.26 -3.23
C THR A 192 -16.03 -12.34 -2.68
N PRO A 193 -15.79 -13.62 -2.95
CA PRO A 193 -14.67 -14.17 -3.73
C PRO A 193 -14.72 -13.79 -5.21
N LEU A 194 -13.53 -13.67 -5.83
CA LEU A 194 -13.40 -13.18 -7.21
C LEU A 194 -13.87 -14.21 -8.24
N THR A 195 -14.57 -13.72 -9.25
CA THR A 195 -14.94 -14.50 -10.44
C THR A 195 -14.17 -13.96 -11.65
N HIS A 196 -13.60 -14.86 -12.46
CA HIS A 196 -12.91 -14.50 -13.69
C HIS A 196 -13.84 -13.73 -14.64
N ASP A 197 -13.32 -12.62 -15.19
CA ASP A 197 -14.05 -11.64 -16.04
C ASP A 197 -15.20 -10.89 -15.34
N ALA A 198 -15.23 -10.86 -14.01
CA ALA A 198 -16.11 -9.96 -13.29
C ALA A 198 -15.74 -8.49 -13.56
N SER A 199 -16.71 -7.58 -13.38
CA SER A 199 -16.51 -6.14 -13.49
C SER A 199 -16.53 -5.50 -12.11
N GLY A 200 -15.61 -4.56 -11.87
CA GLY A 200 -15.64 -3.71 -10.70
C GLY A 200 -16.71 -2.62 -10.76
N GLU A 201 -17.17 -2.15 -9.61
CA GLU A 201 -18.00 -0.96 -9.48
C GLU A 201 -17.11 0.29 -9.49
N LEU A 202 -17.42 1.25 -10.37
CA LEU A 202 -16.66 2.49 -10.56
C LEU A 202 -17.20 3.62 -9.68
N HIS A 203 -16.30 4.32 -9.02
CA HIS A 203 -16.57 5.54 -8.27
C HIS A 203 -15.56 6.62 -8.63
N SER A 204 -15.99 7.87 -8.71
CA SER A 204 -15.09 9.02 -8.89
C SER A 204 -14.84 9.70 -7.56
N ALA A 205 -13.57 9.98 -7.27
CA ALA A 205 -13.13 10.60 -6.03
C ALA A 205 -12.93 12.11 -6.21
N GLU A 206 -13.53 12.89 -5.33
CA GLU A 206 -13.30 14.33 -5.18
C GLU A 206 -12.66 14.59 -3.81
N THR A 207 -11.64 15.42 -3.79
CA THR A 207 -10.89 15.72 -2.57
C THR A 207 -10.87 17.21 -2.26
N TYR A 208 -10.96 17.56 -0.97
CA TYR A 208 -10.67 18.90 -0.52
C TYR A 208 -9.15 19.07 -0.42
N HIS A 209 -8.60 19.95 -1.24
CA HIS A 209 -7.17 20.21 -1.27
C HIS A 209 -6.82 21.27 -0.24
N VAL A 210 -6.30 20.83 0.90
CA VAL A 210 -6.08 21.67 2.09
C VAL A 210 -5.14 22.84 1.79
N ALA A 211 -4.06 22.58 1.07
CA ALA A 211 -3.07 23.61 0.68
C ALA A 211 -3.65 24.65 -0.29
N HIS A 212 -4.70 24.32 -1.05
CA HIS A 212 -5.35 25.22 -2.01
C HIS A 212 -6.66 25.81 -1.47
N GLY A 213 -7.18 25.30 -0.36
CA GLY A 213 -8.43 25.74 0.26
C GLY A 213 -9.68 25.50 -0.60
N LYS A 214 -9.70 24.43 -1.42
CA LYS A 214 -10.80 24.17 -2.34
C LYS A 214 -10.97 22.67 -2.67
N TRP A 215 -12.14 22.32 -3.15
CA TRP A 215 -12.42 21.03 -3.75
C TRP A 215 -11.76 20.89 -5.13
N GLU A 216 -11.14 19.74 -5.38
CA GLU A 216 -10.47 19.44 -6.64
C GLU A 216 -10.83 18.03 -7.14
N THR A 217 -10.98 17.93 -8.46
CA THR A 217 -11.32 16.68 -9.16
C THR A 217 -10.15 16.11 -9.96
N LYS A 218 -9.09 16.93 -10.19
CA LYS A 218 -7.94 16.55 -11.04
C LYS A 218 -6.73 16.05 -10.27
N ALA A 219 -6.79 16.04 -8.93
CA ALA A 219 -5.68 15.54 -8.11
C ALA A 219 -5.58 14.01 -8.27
N PRO A 220 -4.43 13.44 -8.68
CA PRO A 220 -4.28 12.00 -8.78
C PRO A 220 -4.11 11.38 -7.39
N MET A 221 -4.89 10.34 -7.11
CA MET A 221 -4.71 9.46 -5.95
C MET A 221 -3.53 8.53 -6.24
N SER A 222 -2.51 8.55 -5.39
CA SER A 222 -1.27 7.80 -5.59
C SER A 222 -1.28 6.45 -4.89
N THR A 223 -1.83 6.39 -3.68
CA THR A 223 -1.90 5.17 -2.88
C THR A 223 -3.16 5.14 -2.03
N ILE A 224 -3.60 3.95 -1.65
CA ILE A 224 -4.76 3.70 -0.79
C ILE A 224 -4.37 2.79 0.38
N MET A 225 -5.02 3.01 1.51
CA MET A 225 -4.86 2.18 2.70
C MET A 225 -6.22 1.94 3.34
N PRO A 226 -6.74 0.72 3.32
CA PRO A 226 -7.95 0.37 4.06
C PRO A 226 -7.70 0.37 5.56
N PHE A 227 -8.68 0.84 6.33
CA PHE A 227 -8.65 0.80 7.79
C PHE A 227 -10.05 0.70 8.39
N GLN A 228 -10.12 0.37 9.69
CA GLN A 228 -11.37 0.28 10.44
C GLN A 228 -11.46 1.45 11.42
N GLU A 229 -12.65 2.06 11.50
CA GLU A 229 -13.01 3.09 12.48
C GLU A 229 -14.43 2.80 12.98
N ASP A 230 -14.62 2.59 14.27
CA ASP A 230 -15.92 2.29 14.91
C ASP A 230 -16.74 1.16 14.23
N GLY A 231 -16.05 0.10 13.82
CA GLY A 231 -16.65 -1.05 13.13
C GLY A 231 -17.04 -0.81 11.67
N LYS A 232 -16.68 0.34 11.10
CA LYS A 232 -16.88 0.66 9.69
C LYS A 232 -15.57 0.61 8.93
N THR A 233 -15.63 0.19 7.68
CA THR A 233 -14.48 0.17 6.78
C THR A 233 -14.35 1.47 6.02
N TYR A 234 -13.15 2.05 6.06
CA TYR A 234 -12.74 3.23 5.31
C TYR A 234 -11.57 2.91 4.40
N VAL A 235 -11.41 3.72 3.38
CA VAL A 235 -10.19 3.80 2.58
C VAL A 235 -9.58 5.18 2.81
N ALA A 236 -8.34 5.22 3.28
CA ALA A 236 -7.52 6.42 3.21
C ALA A 236 -6.85 6.47 1.84
N GLY A 237 -7.12 7.50 1.06
CA GLY A 237 -6.43 7.79 -0.19
C GLY A 237 -5.44 8.93 0.01
N ALA A 238 -4.21 8.77 -0.46
CA ALA A 238 -3.24 9.85 -0.44
C ALA A 238 -3.00 10.40 -1.86
N PHE A 239 -3.07 11.72 -1.99
CA PHE A 239 -3.08 12.41 -3.27
C PHE A 239 -1.76 13.12 -3.56
N ALA A 240 -1.40 13.24 -4.82
CA ALA A 240 -0.33 14.13 -5.23
C ALA A 240 -0.67 15.57 -4.83
N CYS A 241 0.29 16.29 -4.28
CA CYS A 241 0.12 17.59 -3.62
C CYS A 241 -0.65 17.55 -2.28
N THR A 242 -1.05 16.39 -1.77
CA THR A 242 -0.76 15.92 -0.45
C THR A 242 -1.81 15.73 0.62
N PRO A 243 -3.10 15.88 0.43
CA PRO A 243 -3.98 15.45 1.49
C PRO A 243 -4.04 13.93 1.59
N VAL A 244 -4.13 13.43 2.83
CA VAL A 244 -4.66 12.09 3.12
C VAL A 244 -6.15 12.27 3.39
N VAL A 245 -6.94 11.56 2.63
CA VAL A 245 -8.41 11.73 2.56
C VAL A 245 -9.08 10.41 2.88
N LYS A 246 -10.03 10.39 3.79
CA LYS A 246 -10.80 9.20 4.10
C LYS A 246 -12.13 9.13 3.35
N TYR A 247 -12.47 7.94 2.88
CA TYR A 247 -13.71 7.59 2.20
C TYR A 247 -14.37 6.43 2.92
N PRO A 248 -15.61 6.56 3.43
CA PRO A 248 -16.37 5.41 3.93
C PRO A 248 -16.67 4.44 2.78
N VAL A 249 -16.28 3.17 2.91
CA VAL A 249 -16.50 2.18 1.83
C VAL A 249 -17.98 2.00 1.53
N GLU A 250 -18.84 2.09 2.54
CA GLU A 250 -20.31 2.01 2.37
C GLU A 250 -20.92 3.19 1.59
N ALA A 251 -20.24 4.34 1.53
CA ALA A 251 -20.68 5.50 0.74
C ALA A 251 -20.27 5.39 -0.73
N LEU A 252 -19.38 4.48 -1.06
CA LEU A 252 -18.95 4.21 -2.43
C LEU A 252 -20.06 3.40 -3.12
N LYS A 253 -20.91 4.09 -3.89
CA LYS A 253 -21.98 3.49 -4.69
C LYS A 253 -21.66 3.65 -6.16
N ALA A 254 -22.04 2.66 -6.96
CA ALA A 254 -21.76 2.66 -8.39
C ALA A 254 -22.12 4.00 -9.08
N ASP A 255 -21.22 4.46 -9.94
CA ASP A 255 -21.31 5.73 -10.69
C ASP A 255 -21.41 7.01 -9.84
N ALA A 256 -21.13 6.96 -8.53
CA ALA A 256 -21.13 8.13 -7.66
C ALA A 256 -19.85 8.95 -7.79
N ASN A 257 -19.98 10.28 -7.63
CA ASN A 257 -18.87 11.18 -7.34
C ASN A 257 -18.79 11.33 -5.81
N VAL A 258 -17.78 10.75 -5.19
CA VAL A 258 -17.68 10.68 -3.73
C VAL A 258 -16.73 11.75 -3.22
N LYS A 259 -17.24 12.60 -2.34
CA LYS A 259 -16.43 13.56 -1.58
C LYS A 259 -15.80 12.88 -0.38
N GLY A 260 -14.49 12.87 -0.36
CA GLY A 260 -13.75 12.37 0.81
C GLY A 260 -13.53 13.47 1.85
N THR A 261 -13.18 13.07 3.06
CA THR A 261 -12.82 13.96 4.15
C THR A 261 -11.30 14.04 4.27
N SER A 262 -10.73 15.21 4.00
CA SER A 262 -9.29 15.44 4.17
C SER A 262 -8.95 15.56 5.66
N VAL A 263 -8.10 14.67 6.16
CA VAL A 263 -7.76 14.56 7.59
C VAL A 263 -6.33 14.98 7.88
N ILE A 264 -5.41 14.80 6.94
CA ILE A 264 -3.99 15.14 7.07
C ILE A 264 -3.54 15.88 5.81
N GLU A 265 -2.63 16.85 6.01
CA GLU A 265 -1.93 17.53 4.93
C GLU A 265 -0.42 17.27 5.06
N LEU A 266 0.14 16.51 4.12
CA LEU A 266 1.56 16.16 4.12
C LEU A 266 2.49 17.29 3.65
N GLY A 267 1.94 18.37 3.14
CA GLY A 267 2.64 19.56 2.67
C GLY A 267 2.82 19.61 1.16
N SER A 268 2.64 20.81 0.59
CA SER A 268 2.75 21.06 -0.84
C SER A 268 4.05 20.51 -1.44
N GLY A 269 3.96 19.94 -2.63
CA GLY A 269 5.10 19.40 -3.36
C GLY A 269 5.57 18.02 -2.90
N ASN A 270 4.82 17.33 -2.05
CA ASN A 270 5.06 15.92 -1.73
C ASN A 270 4.07 15.01 -2.48
N ARG A 271 4.53 13.96 -3.10
CA ARG A 271 3.70 12.91 -3.67
C ARG A 271 3.83 11.65 -2.81
N PRO A 272 2.75 11.20 -2.16
CA PRO A 272 2.75 9.92 -1.49
C PRO A 272 3.03 8.79 -2.49
N LEU A 273 3.72 7.75 -2.03
CA LEU A 273 4.09 6.57 -2.81
C LEU A 273 3.40 5.35 -2.25
N ASP A 274 3.74 4.95 -1.00
CA ASP A 274 3.13 3.84 -0.29
C ASP A 274 2.62 4.28 1.08
N MET A 275 1.61 3.58 1.59
CA MET A 275 1.06 3.84 2.93
C MET A 275 0.47 2.54 3.50
N PHE A 276 0.82 2.21 4.74
CA PHE A 276 0.25 1.07 5.47
C PHE A 276 0.19 1.30 6.98
N THR A 277 -0.66 0.50 7.65
CA THR A 277 -0.75 0.49 9.12
C THR A 277 0.13 -0.59 9.73
N TYR A 278 0.62 -0.35 10.95
CA TYR A 278 1.29 -1.34 11.78
C TYR A 278 1.04 -1.09 13.26
N SER A 279 1.23 -2.12 14.08
CA SER A 279 1.09 -2.02 15.54
C SER A 279 2.45 -2.09 16.20
N LYS A 280 2.71 -1.20 17.17
CA LYS A 280 3.92 -1.20 18.02
C LYS A 280 3.58 -0.67 19.40
N GLY A 281 3.97 -1.39 20.46
CA GLY A 281 3.74 -0.97 21.82
C GLY A 281 2.25 -0.79 22.20
N GLY A 282 1.36 -1.58 21.60
CA GLY A 282 -0.10 -1.51 21.84
C GLY A 282 -0.80 -0.34 21.14
N LYS A 283 -0.11 0.41 20.29
CA LYS A 283 -0.66 1.48 19.46
C LYS A 283 -0.59 1.12 17.99
N GLU A 284 -1.54 1.63 17.21
CA GLU A 284 -1.52 1.57 15.76
C GLU A 284 -0.94 2.84 15.17
N PHE A 285 -0.06 2.67 14.20
CA PHE A 285 0.58 3.75 13.45
C PHE A 285 0.34 3.60 11.96
N VAL A 286 0.46 4.70 11.25
CA VAL A 286 0.58 4.75 9.79
C VAL A 286 2.01 5.13 9.46
N LEU A 287 2.58 4.41 8.49
CA LEU A 287 3.83 4.75 7.83
C LEU A 287 3.51 5.12 6.39
N ALA A 288 3.96 6.29 5.94
CA ALA A 288 3.75 6.74 4.57
C ALA A 288 5.03 7.37 4.01
N ASN A 289 5.48 6.88 2.85
CA ASN A 289 6.61 7.50 2.17
C ASN A 289 6.15 8.48 1.09
N THR A 290 6.97 9.50 0.83
CA THR A 290 6.65 10.57 -0.11
C THR A 290 7.87 10.97 -0.94
N PHE A 291 7.64 11.37 -2.18
CA PHE A 291 8.62 12.02 -3.04
C PHE A 291 8.39 13.54 -3.07
N ARG A 292 9.45 14.33 -2.88
CA ARG A 292 9.40 15.81 -2.88
C ARG A 292 9.83 16.36 -4.24
N PHE A 293 8.87 16.93 -4.97
CA PHE A 293 9.10 17.48 -6.32
C PHE A 293 10.13 18.62 -6.36
N HIS A 294 10.21 19.41 -5.28
CA HIS A 294 11.03 20.62 -5.25
C HIS A 294 12.38 20.42 -4.54
N HIS A 295 12.72 19.20 -4.16
CA HIS A 295 13.95 18.91 -3.41
C HIS A 295 15.20 19.41 -4.14
N ALA A 296 15.29 19.25 -5.46
CA ALA A 296 16.44 19.70 -6.24
C ALA A 296 16.66 21.24 -6.20
N ARG A 297 15.58 22.02 -6.00
CA ARG A 297 15.64 23.50 -5.93
C ARG A 297 15.75 24.01 -4.51
N ALA A 298 15.17 23.32 -3.56
CA ALA A 298 15.15 23.64 -2.15
C ALA A 298 15.34 22.35 -1.33
N PRO A 299 16.59 21.86 -1.25
CA PRO A 299 16.86 20.59 -0.56
C PRO A 299 16.62 20.76 0.95
N VAL A 300 15.85 19.84 1.51
CA VAL A 300 15.64 19.68 2.95
C VAL A 300 15.87 18.21 3.26
N GLY A 301 16.82 17.92 4.17
CA GLY A 301 17.27 16.57 4.45
C GLY A 301 18.12 15.96 3.30
N PRO A 302 18.59 14.74 3.46
CA PRO A 302 19.58 14.10 2.58
C PRO A 302 18.98 13.52 1.28
N SER A 303 17.66 13.43 1.16
CA SER A 303 16.98 12.76 0.05
C SER A 303 15.66 13.45 -0.31
N PRO A 304 15.23 13.38 -1.58
CA PRO A 304 13.86 13.76 -1.97
C PRO A 304 12.80 12.79 -1.42
N TYR A 305 13.19 11.58 -1.01
CA TYR A 305 12.27 10.57 -0.47
C TYR A 305 12.25 10.65 1.04
N TRP A 306 11.07 10.89 1.59
CA TRP A 306 10.82 10.97 3.02
C TRP A 306 9.73 10.00 3.43
N THR A 307 9.90 9.40 4.62
CA THR A 307 8.86 8.60 5.25
C THR A 307 8.39 9.31 6.50
N VAL A 308 7.09 9.41 6.67
CA VAL A 308 6.44 9.98 7.86
C VAL A 308 5.71 8.91 8.63
N LYS A 309 5.65 9.09 9.95
CA LYS A 309 4.90 8.29 10.89
C LYS A 309 3.91 9.15 11.67
N PHE A 310 2.70 8.62 11.88
CA PHE A 310 1.68 9.19 12.75
C PHE A 310 0.81 8.09 13.38
N GLU A 311 0.16 8.37 14.51
CA GLU A 311 -0.80 7.43 15.10
C GLU A 311 -2.02 7.29 14.17
N ARG A 312 -2.51 6.05 13.95
CA ARG A 312 -3.64 5.78 13.08
C ARG A 312 -4.92 6.53 13.52
N GLY A 313 -5.12 6.67 14.85
CA GLY A 313 -6.23 7.45 15.39
C GLY A 313 -6.30 8.90 14.94
N LEU A 314 -5.24 9.44 14.33
CA LEU A 314 -5.28 10.76 13.72
C LEU A 314 -6.23 10.83 12.51
N LEU A 315 -6.52 9.70 11.87
CA LEU A 315 -7.51 9.58 10.81
C LEU A 315 -8.95 9.63 11.34
N ASP A 316 -9.15 9.35 12.62
CA ASP A 316 -10.47 9.26 13.27
C ASP A 316 -10.93 10.63 13.82
N GLU A 317 -10.04 11.62 13.93
CA GLU A 317 -10.34 12.92 14.52
C GLU A 317 -11.27 13.77 13.64
N GLU A 318 -12.54 13.89 14.02
CA GLU A 318 -13.54 14.69 13.27
C GLU A 318 -13.21 16.19 13.24
N GLN A 319 -12.55 16.71 14.26
CA GLN A 319 -12.16 18.12 14.34
C GLN A 319 -11.01 18.50 13.40
N ASN A 320 -10.29 17.52 12.86
CA ASN A 320 -9.16 17.72 11.96
C ASN A 320 -9.55 17.32 10.53
N VAL A 321 -10.60 17.96 10.00
CA VAL A 321 -11.16 17.65 8.69
C VAL A 321 -11.12 18.85 7.76
N ASN A 322 -10.89 18.62 6.48
CA ASN A 322 -10.86 19.63 5.43
C ASN A 322 -9.96 20.83 5.83
N GLU A 323 -10.51 22.02 6.03
CA GLU A 323 -9.75 23.24 6.41
C GLU A 323 -8.95 23.09 7.72
N LYS A 324 -9.38 22.18 8.59
CA LYS A 324 -8.75 21.90 9.90
C LYS A 324 -7.85 20.67 9.89
N ALA A 325 -7.57 20.08 8.72
CA ALA A 325 -6.70 18.93 8.59
C ALA A 325 -5.34 19.16 9.30
N VAL A 326 -4.80 18.08 9.86
CA VAL A 326 -3.51 18.15 10.56
C VAL A 326 -2.38 18.29 9.56
N TRP A 327 -1.65 19.38 9.66
CA TRP A 327 -0.48 19.64 8.80
C TRP A 327 0.74 18.89 9.33
N ARG A 328 1.48 18.23 8.44
CA ARG A 328 2.79 17.65 8.74
C ARG A 328 3.79 18.71 9.22
N THR A 329 3.76 19.87 8.57
CA THR A 329 4.64 20.99 8.94
C THR A 329 3.84 22.20 9.35
N LYS A 330 4.23 22.83 10.47
CA LYS A 330 3.85 24.22 10.73
C LYS A 330 4.82 25.12 9.96
N LYS A 331 4.39 26.31 9.57
CA LYS A 331 5.25 27.29 8.89
C LYS A 331 6.55 27.50 9.70
N GLY A 332 7.68 27.18 9.10
CA GLY A 332 9.01 27.32 9.72
C GLY A 332 9.48 26.12 10.55
N THR A 333 8.70 25.02 10.65
CA THR A 333 9.13 23.79 11.34
C THR A 333 9.06 22.58 10.40
N PRO A 334 9.99 21.61 10.48
CA PRO A 334 9.98 20.42 9.63
C PRO A 334 8.88 19.42 10.02
N ASN A 335 8.44 19.38 11.27
CA ASN A 335 7.51 18.41 11.82
C ASN A 335 6.39 19.09 12.61
N SER A 336 5.22 18.46 12.64
CA SER A 336 4.19 18.72 13.66
C SER A 336 4.41 17.78 14.85
N ASP A 337 3.75 18.10 15.96
CA ASP A 337 3.80 17.24 17.16
C ASP A 337 3.18 15.86 16.93
N LYS A 338 2.30 15.72 15.92
CA LYS A 338 1.53 14.51 15.61
C LYS A 338 2.08 13.70 14.44
N ILE A 339 2.88 14.32 13.55
CA ILE A 339 3.42 13.69 12.34
C ILE A 339 4.94 13.89 12.33
N THR A 340 5.70 12.80 12.38
CA THR A 340 7.16 12.84 12.44
C THR A 340 7.80 12.24 11.20
N VAL A 341 8.92 12.82 10.76
CA VAL A 341 9.77 12.21 9.73
C VAL A 341 10.62 11.12 10.37
N VAL A 342 10.63 9.95 9.76
CA VAL A 342 11.48 8.82 10.18
C VAL A 342 12.81 8.91 9.44
N GLU A 343 13.82 9.52 10.06
CA GLU A 343 15.11 9.80 9.42
C GLU A 343 15.81 8.54 8.89
N ALA A 344 15.70 7.41 9.61
CA ALA A 344 16.24 6.14 9.19
C ALA A 344 15.69 5.63 7.84
N TYR A 345 14.56 6.20 7.37
CA TYR A 345 13.88 5.84 6.12
C TYR A 345 14.14 6.84 4.98
N HIS A 346 15.06 7.79 5.14
CA HIS A 346 15.43 8.65 4.01
C HIS A 346 15.94 7.83 2.83
N GLY A 347 15.48 8.18 1.62
CA GLY A 347 15.83 7.47 0.39
C GLY A 347 14.90 6.31 0.04
N VAL A 348 13.95 5.93 0.90
CA VAL A 348 13.00 4.85 0.63
C VAL A 348 12.03 5.27 -0.48
N THR A 349 12.09 4.55 -1.59
CA THR A 349 11.26 4.79 -2.80
C THR A 349 10.01 3.92 -2.83
N GLN A 350 10.10 2.69 -2.29
CA GLN A 350 9.01 1.75 -2.13
C GLN A 350 9.16 1.03 -0.80
N MET A 351 8.08 0.63 -0.16
CA MET A 351 8.13 -0.12 1.10
C MET A 351 6.89 -0.97 1.30
N ASP A 352 7.08 -2.13 1.95
CA ASP A 352 5.97 -2.95 2.39
C ASP A 352 6.33 -3.66 3.72
N ARG A 353 5.31 -4.14 4.42
CA ARG A 353 5.49 -4.88 5.67
C ARG A 353 6.19 -6.22 5.42
N LEU A 354 7.19 -6.53 6.22
CA LEU A 354 7.85 -7.83 6.23
C LEU A 354 7.68 -8.48 7.62
N GLY A 355 6.62 -9.27 7.74
CA GLY A 355 6.22 -9.83 9.03
C GLY A 355 5.65 -8.78 9.99
N GLU A 356 5.85 -8.99 11.30
CA GLU A 356 5.25 -8.16 12.33
C GLU A 356 6.12 -6.97 12.76
N THR A 357 7.44 -7.09 12.61
CA THR A 357 8.41 -6.14 13.18
C THR A 357 9.25 -5.39 12.16
N ASN A 358 9.20 -5.81 10.89
CA ASN A 358 10.08 -5.29 9.85
C ASN A 358 9.30 -4.71 8.66
N VAL A 359 10.04 -3.93 7.90
CA VAL A 359 9.67 -3.39 6.59
C VAL A 359 10.74 -3.84 5.60
N VAL A 360 10.34 -4.31 4.45
CA VAL A 360 11.21 -4.36 3.29
C VAL A 360 11.10 -3.05 2.53
N ALA A 361 12.22 -2.43 2.21
CA ALA A 361 12.28 -1.11 1.61
C ALA A 361 13.25 -1.10 0.42
N LEU A 362 12.81 -0.52 -0.68
CA LEU A 362 13.67 -0.17 -1.80
C LEU A 362 14.23 1.23 -1.54
N ARG A 363 15.55 1.36 -1.41
CA ARG A 363 16.22 2.62 -1.07
C ARG A 363 17.09 3.11 -2.21
N GLU A 364 16.90 4.34 -2.63
CA GLU A 364 17.75 5.04 -3.59
C GLU A 364 18.98 5.63 -2.90
N ASN A 365 20.16 5.29 -3.39
CA ASN A 365 21.44 5.82 -2.98
C ASN A 365 21.77 7.13 -3.72
N ALA A 366 22.82 7.84 -3.27
CA ALA A 366 23.23 9.11 -3.88
C ALA A 366 23.67 8.96 -5.35
N ASP A 367 24.20 7.80 -5.72
CA ASP A 367 24.59 7.43 -7.09
C ASP A 367 23.45 6.85 -7.93
N LYS A 368 22.21 6.91 -7.43
CA LYS A 368 21.00 6.37 -8.07
C LYS A 368 20.92 4.84 -8.16
N THR A 369 21.83 4.12 -7.55
CA THR A 369 21.65 2.68 -7.33
C THR A 369 20.55 2.44 -6.31
N LEU A 370 19.93 1.25 -6.38
CA LEU A 370 18.88 0.87 -5.45
C LEU A 370 19.34 -0.30 -4.59
N ASP A 371 19.09 -0.20 -3.30
CA ASP A 371 19.29 -1.28 -2.35
C ASP A 371 17.95 -1.80 -1.85
N LEU A 372 17.84 -3.12 -1.67
CA LEU A 372 16.72 -3.74 -0.98
C LEU A 372 17.13 -3.97 0.47
N ALA A 373 16.56 -3.20 1.38
CA ALA A 373 16.91 -3.21 2.80
C ALA A 373 15.74 -3.73 3.66
N VAL A 374 16.09 -4.50 4.68
CA VAL A 374 15.15 -4.83 5.76
C VAL A 374 15.38 -3.85 6.90
N LEU A 375 14.35 -3.09 7.25
CA LEU A 375 14.36 -2.07 8.28
C LEU A 375 13.41 -2.46 9.40
N GLU A 376 13.72 -2.07 10.63
CA GLU A 376 12.81 -2.24 11.77
C GLU A 376 11.65 -1.24 11.66
N LEU A 377 10.41 -1.66 11.96
CA LEU A 377 9.25 -0.77 12.08
C LEU A 377 9.53 0.31 13.15
N PRO A 378 9.35 1.61 12.86
CA PRO A 378 9.78 2.72 13.72
C PRO A 378 8.91 2.91 14.97
#